data_2fc2699e44198918abf532fbf6be02fa
#
_entry.id   2fc2699e44198918abf532fbf6be02fa
#
_cell.length_a   1.000
_cell.length_b   1.000
_cell.length_c   1.000
_cell.angle_alpha   90.00
_cell.angle_beta   90.00
_cell.angle_gamma   90.00
#
_symmetry.space_group_name_H-M   'P 1'
#
loop_
_entity.id
_entity.type
_entity.pdbx_description
1 polymer ?
#
loop_
_entity_poly.entity_id
_entity_poly.type
_entity_poly.pdbx_seq_one_letter_code
_entity_poly.pdbx_strand_id
1 'polypeptide(L)'
;EQIEVALADSRKVPARVVGADPETDLAVLKVDLQKLPSITFGRTEQLRVGDIVLAIGNPFGIGQTVTQGIVSGLGRSHLGITVYDNFIQTDAAIN
;
A
#
# COMPACT_ATOMS: atom_id res chain seq x y z
N GLU A 1 -22.70 -6.22 2.69
CA GLU A 1 -22.02 -4.94 2.47
C GLU A 1 -21.39 -4.91 1.10
N GLN A 2 -21.63 -3.84 0.35
CA GLN A 2 -21.19 -3.74 -1.03
C GLN A 2 -20.01 -2.78 -1.12
N ILE A 3 -18.96 -3.24 -1.81
CA ILE A 3 -17.76 -2.45 -2.03
C ILE A 3 -17.69 -2.08 -3.50
N GLU A 4 -17.40 -0.83 -3.78
CA GLU A 4 -17.22 -0.34 -5.14
C GLU A 4 -15.79 0.15 -5.31
N VAL A 5 -15.17 -0.24 -6.42
CA VAL A 5 -13.83 0.20 -6.76
C VAL A 5 -13.92 1.21 -7.89
N ALA A 6 -13.31 2.37 -7.71
CA ALA A 6 -13.21 3.41 -8.71
C ALA A 6 -11.77 3.47 -9.22
N LEU A 7 -11.60 3.34 -10.52
CA LEU A 7 -10.30 3.37 -11.15
C LEU A 7 -9.95 4.79 -11.60
N ALA A 8 -8.66 5.02 -11.84
CA ALA A 8 -8.19 6.33 -12.26
C ALA A 8 -8.76 6.76 -13.61
N ASP A 9 -9.15 5.80 -14.44
CA ASP A 9 -9.73 6.07 -15.76
C ASP A 9 -11.25 6.24 -15.70
N SER A 10 -11.81 6.45 -14.54
CA SER A 10 -13.22 6.69 -14.27
C SER A 10 -14.12 5.46 -14.32
N ARG A 11 -13.57 4.28 -14.54
CA ARG A 11 -14.37 3.06 -14.44
C ARG A 11 -14.71 2.79 -12.98
N LYS A 12 -15.95 2.38 -12.74
CA LYS A 12 -16.41 1.97 -11.42
C LYS A 12 -17.04 0.60 -11.52
N VAL A 13 -16.76 -0.23 -10.55
CA VAL A 13 -17.22 -1.61 -10.59
C VAL A 13 -17.38 -2.12 -9.17
N PRO A 14 -18.40 -2.97 -8.92
CA PRO A 14 -18.46 -3.63 -7.62
C PRO A 14 -17.32 -4.61 -7.44
N ALA A 15 -16.90 -4.78 -6.22
CA ALA A 15 -15.82 -5.68 -5.86
C ALA A 15 -16.29 -6.63 -4.79
N ARG A 16 -15.67 -7.81 -4.75
CA ARG A 16 -15.91 -8.75 -3.66
C ARG A 16 -14.61 -9.00 -2.92
N VAL A 17 -14.72 -9.24 -1.64
CA VAL A 17 -13.55 -9.52 -0.80
C VAL A 17 -13.15 -10.98 -1.02
N VAL A 18 -11.94 -11.20 -1.51
CA VAL A 18 -11.36 -12.53 -1.65
C VAL A 18 -10.78 -12.99 -0.32
N GLY A 19 -10.15 -12.09 0.40
CA GLY A 19 -9.60 -12.38 1.69
C GLY A 19 -9.21 -11.10 2.41
N ALA A 20 -9.09 -11.17 3.72
CA ALA A 20 -8.72 -10.04 4.54
C ALA A 20 -7.92 -10.53 5.73
N ASP A 21 -6.97 -9.73 6.16
CA ASP A 21 -6.14 -10.03 7.31
C ASP A 21 -6.09 -8.80 8.22
N PRO A 22 -6.84 -8.83 9.32
CA PRO A 22 -6.86 -7.67 10.21
C PRO A 22 -5.51 -7.33 10.84
N GLU A 23 -4.64 -8.33 11.00
CA GLU A 23 -3.35 -8.08 11.63
C GLU A 23 -2.42 -7.27 10.74
N THR A 24 -2.44 -7.49 9.42
CA THR A 24 -1.66 -6.70 8.48
C THR A 24 -2.44 -5.51 7.93
N ASP A 25 -3.74 -5.46 8.21
CA ASP A 25 -4.65 -4.43 7.70
C ASP A 25 -4.69 -4.44 6.17
N LEU A 26 -4.70 -5.63 5.60
CA LEU A 26 -4.76 -5.82 4.14
C LEU A 26 -6.01 -6.59 3.77
N ALA A 27 -6.55 -6.27 2.61
CA ALA A 27 -7.64 -7.02 2.02
C ALA A 27 -7.38 -7.19 0.53
N VAL A 28 -7.78 -8.34 -0.01
CA VAL A 28 -7.70 -8.61 -1.44
C VAL A 28 -9.10 -8.56 -2.00
N LEU A 29 -9.29 -7.71 -2.99
CA LEU A 29 -10.57 -7.53 -3.66
C LEU A 29 -10.49 -8.07 -5.08
N LYS A 30 -11.59 -8.65 -5.53
CA LYS A 30 -11.71 -9.12 -6.91
C LYS A 30 -12.72 -8.27 -7.64
N VAL A 31 -12.33 -7.78 -8.80
CA VAL A 31 -13.22 -7.03 -9.70
C VAL A 31 -13.29 -7.77 -11.03
N ASP A 32 -14.41 -7.59 -11.71
CA ASP A 32 -14.64 -8.23 -13.01
C ASP A 32 -14.44 -7.18 -14.10
N LEU A 33 -13.18 -6.83 -14.33
CA LEU A 33 -12.77 -5.88 -15.36
C LEU A 33 -11.58 -6.42 -16.11
N GLN A 34 -11.48 -5.99 -17.36
CA GLN A 34 -10.34 -6.31 -18.20
C GLN A 34 -9.41 -5.11 -18.33
N LYS A 35 -8.21 -5.36 -18.82
CA LYS A 35 -7.22 -4.32 -19.08
C LYS A 35 -6.89 -3.51 -17.83
N LEU A 36 -6.71 -4.23 -16.72
CA LEU A 36 -6.28 -3.61 -15.48
C LEU A 36 -4.76 -3.50 -15.47
N PRO A 37 -4.22 -2.31 -15.19
CA PRO A 37 -2.78 -2.21 -14.98
C PRO A 37 -2.39 -2.94 -13.71
N SER A 38 -1.21 -3.51 -13.70
CA SER A 38 -0.70 -4.19 -12.51
C SER A 38 0.64 -3.60 -12.13
N ILE A 39 0.90 -3.61 -10.83
CA ILE A 39 2.17 -3.14 -10.32
C ILE A 39 3.09 -4.35 -10.10
N THR A 40 4.38 -4.14 -10.31
CA THR A 40 5.38 -5.16 -10.03
C THR A 40 5.97 -4.89 -8.66
N PHE A 41 5.92 -5.90 -7.79
CA PHE A 41 6.52 -5.77 -6.46
C PHE A 41 8.04 -5.81 -6.58
N GLY A 42 8.69 -4.90 -5.87
CA GLY A 42 10.12 -4.92 -5.74
C GLY A 42 10.58 -5.89 -4.66
N ARG A 43 11.87 -5.90 -4.43
CA ARG A 43 12.48 -6.75 -3.42
C ARG A 43 12.94 -5.90 -2.25
N THR A 44 12.36 -6.13 -1.09
CA THR A 44 12.71 -5.35 0.09
C THR A 44 14.12 -5.65 0.57
N GLU A 45 14.65 -6.85 0.30
CA GLU A 45 16.01 -7.19 0.69
C GLU A 45 17.06 -6.39 -0.10
N GLN A 46 16.67 -5.70 -1.16
CA GLN A 46 17.58 -4.83 -1.92
C GLN A 46 17.56 -3.39 -1.44
N LEU A 47 16.65 -3.05 -0.52
CA LEU A 47 16.56 -1.70 0.01
C LEU A 47 17.71 -1.41 0.96
N ARG A 48 18.17 -0.16 0.93
CA ARG A 48 19.22 0.33 1.83
C ARG A 48 18.75 1.60 2.51
N VAL A 49 19.21 1.81 3.73
CA VAL A 49 19.00 3.07 4.41
C VAL A 49 19.60 4.19 3.56
N GLY A 50 18.83 5.25 3.35
CA GLY A 50 19.20 6.37 2.50
C GLY A 50 18.64 6.30 1.10
N ASP A 51 18.08 5.17 0.66
CA ASP A 51 17.44 5.08 -0.65
C ASP A 51 16.26 6.05 -0.71
N ILE A 52 16.10 6.70 -1.85
CA ILE A 52 14.95 7.59 -2.08
C ILE A 52 13.72 6.74 -2.35
N VAL A 53 12.62 7.07 -1.70
CA VAL A 53 11.36 6.38 -1.85
C VAL A 53 10.23 7.37 -2.04
N LEU A 54 9.14 6.90 -2.62
CA LEU A 54 7.90 7.65 -2.75
C LEU A 54 6.81 6.91 -2.01
N ALA A 55 5.98 7.67 -1.28
CA ALA A 55 4.76 7.14 -0.71
C ALA A 55 3.60 7.64 -1.56
N ILE A 56 2.80 6.71 -2.06
CA ILE A 56 1.70 7.03 -2.97
C ILE A 56 0.42 6.47 -2.35
N GLY A 57 -0.57 7.33 -2.19
CA GLY A 57 -1.84 6.93 -1.63
C GLY A 57 -2.98 7.78 -2.17
N ASN A 58 -4.15 7.50 -1.67
CA ASN A 58 -5.36 8.25 -2.00
C ASN A 58 -6.16 8.46 -0.72
N PRO A 59 -5.58 9.25 0.21
CA PRO A 59 -6.24 9.44 1.51
C PRO A 59 -7.56 10.16 1.32
N PHE A 60 -8.58 9.66 2.02
CA PHE A 60 -9.92 10.25 2.04
C PHE A 60 -10.61 10.32 0.66
N GLY A 61 -10.08 9.61 -0.34
CA GLY A 61 -10.69 9.61 -1.67
C GLY A 61 -10.62 10.93 -2.40
N ILE A 62 -9.74 11.85 -1.98
CA ILE A 62 -9.65 13.19 -2.59
C ILE A 62 -8.66 13.27 -3.73
N GLY A 63 -8.06 12.13 -4.10
CA GLY A 63 -7.11 12.05 -5.20
C GLY A 63 -5.80 11.48 -4.76
N GLN A 64 -4.96 11.15 -5.73
CA GLN A 64 -3.66 10.57 -5.45
C GLN A 64 -2.75 11.60 -4.81
N THR A 65 -2.05 11.18 -3.78
CA THR A 65 -1.09 12.00 -3.06
C THR A 65 0.26 11.31 -3.11
N VAL A 66 1.31 12.05 -3.43
CA VAL A 66 2.66 11.52 -3.53
C VAL A 66 3.57 12.34 -2.62
N THR A 67 4.31 11.65 -1.78
CA THR A 67 5.33 12.28 -0.94
C THR A 67 6.65 11.56 -1.18
N GLN A 68 7.75 12.26 -0.91
CA GLN A 68 9.09 11.74 -1.13
C GLN A 68 9.85 11.76 0.19
N GLY A 69 10.63 10.74 0.39
CA GLY A 69 11.52 10.64 1.54
C GLY A 69 12.60 9.64 1.27
N ILE A 70 13.23 9.18 2.32
CA ILE A 70 14.26 8.16 2.22
C ILE A 70 13.91 7.00 3.15
N VAL A 71 14.55 5.86 2.89
CA VAL A 71 14.51 4.75 3.83
C VAL A 71 15.33 5.17 5.04
N SER A 72 14.67 5.29 6.19
CA SER A 72 15.32 5.74 7.43
C SER A 72 15.79 4.57 8.28
N GLY A 73 15.23 3.39 8.10
CA GLY A 73 15.60 2.21 8.84
C GLY A 73 14.99 0.98 8.25
N LEU A 74 15.61 -0.15 8.50
CA LEU A 74 15.16 -1.45 8.01
C LEU A 74 15.19 -2.45 9.15
N GLY A 75 14.31 -3.47 9.06
CA GLY A 75 14.30 -4.55 10.00
C GLY A 75 14.00 -4.13 11.43
N ARG A 76 13.20 -3.10 11.62
CA ARG A 76 12.84 -2.60 12.96
C ARG A 76 11.79 -3.54 13.56
N SER A 77 12.24 -4.50 14.33
CA SER A 77 11.41 -5.59 14.81
C SER A 77 11.18 -5.59 16.31
N HIS A 78 11.35 -4.46 16.97
CA HIS A 78 11.17 -4.38 18.42
C HIS A 78 10.19 -3.29 18.82
N LEU A 79 9.25 -2.96 17.93
CA LEU A 79 8.28 -1.93 18.23
C LEU A 79 7.15 -2.43 19.11
N GLY A 80 6.90 -3.74 19.13
CA GLY A 80 5.86 -4.33 19.95
C GLY A 80 4.45 -3.90 19.55
N ILE A 81 4.26 -3.41 18.34
CA ILE A 81 2.98 -2.87 17.90
C ILE A 81 2.13 -3.95 17.24
N THR A 82 2.75 -4.83 16.46
CA THR A 82 2.04 -5.90 15.77
C THR A 82 2.89 -7.16 15.79
N VAL A 83 2.31 -8.27 15.31
CA VAL A 83 3.06 -9.52 15.12
C VAL A 83 3.94 -9.45 13.86
N TYR A 84 3.73 -8.44 13.01
CA TYR A 84 4.49 -8.24 11.78
C TYR A 84 5.24 -6.92 11.87
N ASP A 85 6.27 -6.88 12.70
CA ASP A 85 6.95 -5.64 13.02
C ASP A 85 8.28 -5.45 12.28
N ASN A 86 8.47 -6.17 11.18
CA ASN A 86 9.65 -5.99 10.31
C ASN A 86 9.38 -4.89 9.30
N PHE A 87 9.18 -3.68 9.79
CA PHE A 87 8.76 -2.55 8.97
C PHE A 87 9.93 -1.88 8.27
N ILE A 88 9.64 -1.27 7.12
CA ILE A 88 10.52 -0.30 6.49
C ILE A 88 10.16 1.06 7.06
N GLN A 89 11.13 1.75 7.61
CA GLN A 89 10.93 3.07 8.18
C GLN A 89 11.29 4.12 7.16
N THR A 90 10.46 5.15 7.03
CA THR A 90 10.70 6.26 6.09
C THR A 90 10.26 7.57 6.72
N ASP A 91 10.87 8.66 6.25
CA ASP A 91 10.44 10.01 6.63
C ASP A 91 9.51 10.63 5.59
N ALA A 92 9.14 9.90 4.53
CA ALA A 92 8.11 10.37 3.63
C ALA A 92 6.82 10.58 4.40
N ALA A 93 6.15 11.69 4.16
CA ALA A 93 4.91 11.99 4.88
C ALA A 93 3.83 10.97 4.52
N ILE A 94 3.20 10.41 5.54
CA ILE A 94 2.12 9.44 5.39
C ILE A 94 0.90 10.01 6.12
N ASN A 95 -0.17 10.22 5.35
CA ASN A 95 -1.38 10.84 5.89
C ASN A 95 -2.54 9.86 5.90
#